data_093c8cbb6a909577640d77cffc66fb13
#
_entry.id   093c8cbb6a909577640d77cffc66fb13
#
_cell.length_a   1.000
_cell.length_b   1.000
_cell.length_c   1.000
_cell.angle_alpha   90.00
_cell.angle_beta   90.00
_cell.angle_gamma   90.00
#
_symmetry.space_group_name_H-M   'P 1'
#
loop_
_entity.id
_entity.type
_entity.pdbx_description
1 polymer ?
#
loop_
_entity_poly.entity_id
_entity_poly.type
_entity_poly.pdbx_seq_one_letter_code
_entity_poly.pdbx_strand_id
1 'polypeptide(L)'
;TAGEISNITRTTAGATNQAFIDICDAAYWKVRTGAQSYTAAMLEGVKALGQLQPIVRYPSGHKDTLEVAVLRSIRTGVAQSSGNMTIQQCKDMGWNHVLVSQHLGARVSDTDPIADHAGWQGKVYCIDGKDAQFDNLLDATGYPENPLGLCGYNCCHSFTPFLPGVSQNHNKPIDTEANRRAYEL
;
A
#
# COMPACT_ATOMS: atom_id res chain seq x y z
N THR A 1 3.21 -2.76 12.82
CA THR A 1 2.51 -3.73 13.68
C THR A 1 1.06 -3.26 13.90
N ALA A 2 0.41 -3.50 15.03
CA ALA A 2 -1.01 -3.11 15.27
C ALA A 2 -1.33 -1.62 14.94
N GLY A 3 -0.34 -0.72 15.00
CA GLY A 3 -0.49 0.69 14.61
C GLY A 3 -0.73 0.94 13.12
N GLU A 4 -0.29 0.05 12.25
CA GLU A 4 -0.40 0.23 10.79
C GLU A 4 -1.83 0.05 10.31
N ILE A 5 -2.51 -1.00 10.78
CA ILE A 5 -3.92 -1.23 10.46
C ILE A 5 -4.82 -0.23 11.20
N SER A 6 -4.49 0.15 12.45
CA SER A 6 -5.29 1.11 13.19
C SER A 6 -5.32 2.50 12.55
N ASN A 7 -4.26 2.90 11.83
CA ASN A 7 -4.27 4.14 11.06
C ASN A 7 -5.16 4.06 9.81
N ILE A 8 -5.20 2.90 9.16
CA ILE A 8 -6.05 2.66 7.99
C ILE A 8 -7.53 2.62 8.42
N THR A 9 -7.83 1.99 9.54
CA THR A 9 -9.18 1.83 10.04
C THR A 9 -9.71 3.08 10.76
N ARG A 10 -8.86 3.98 11.27
CA ARG A 10 -9.31 5.28 11.83
C ARG A 10 -9.95 6.20 10.82
N THR A 11 -9.56 6.11 9.55
CA THR A 11 -10.21 6.86 8.47
C THR A 11 -11.51 6.20 8.00
N THR A 12 -11.76 4.97 8.44
CA THR A 12 -12.96 4.20 8.12
C THR A 12 -13.96 4.43 9.23
N ALA A 13 -14.96 5.26 8.99
CA ALA A 13 -16.16 5.55 9.79
C ALA A 13 -16.06 5.34 11.30
N GLY A 14 -16.19 6.41 12.03
CA GLY A 14 -16.15 6.52 13.50
C GLY A 14 -16.61 5.30 14.30
N ALA A 15 -16.35 5.35 15.53
CA ALA A 15 -16.58 4.49 16.71
C ALA A 15 -17.47 3.21 16.63
N THR A 16 -18.20 2.96 15.57
CA THR A 16 -18.96 1.72 15.35
C THR A 16 -18.10 0.52 15.00
N ASN A 17 -16.78 0.67 15.02
CA ASN A 17 -15.92 -0.24 14.29
C ASN A 17 -14.79 -0.90 15.05
N GLN A 18 -14.84 -1.00 16.36
CA GLN A 18 -13.86 -1.85 17.05
C GLN A 18 -13.95 -3.29 16.52
N ALA A 19 -15.15 -3.81 16.33
CA ALA A 19 -15.34 -5.15 15.74
C ALA A 19 -14.79 -5.26 14.30
N PHE A 20 -14.95 -4.21 13.49
CA PHE A 20 -14.35 -4.17 12.15
C PHE A 20 -12.81 -4.15 12.23
N ILE A 21 -12.25 -3.33 13.11
CA ILE A 21 -10.81 -3.26 13.34
C ILE A 21 -10.28 -4.61 13.79
N ASP A 22 -10.91 -5.23 14.79
CA ASP A 22 -10.48 -6.51 15.36
C ASP A 22 -10.52 -7.64 14.31
N ILE A 23 -11.52 -7.64 13.45
CA ILE A 23 -11.64 -8.63 12.37
C ILE A 23 -10.58 -8.41 11.28
N CYS A 24 -10.34 -7.16 10.89
CA CYS A 24 -9.28 -6.84 9.93
C CYS A 24 -7.89 -7.17 10.48
N ASP A 25 -7.64 -6.88 11.75
CA ASP A 25 -6.38 -7.21 12.44
C ASP A 25 -6.18 -8.73 12.52
N ALA A 26 -7.21 -9.47 12.89
CA ALA A 26 -7.15 -10.94 12.93
C ALA A 26 -6.86 -11.53 11.55
N ALA A 27 -7.54 -11.04 10.50
CA ALA A 27 -7.31 -11.48 9.12
C ALA A 27 -5.88 -11.14 8.65
N TYR A 28 -5.40 -9.93 8.93
CA TYR A 28 -4.04 -9.52 8.63
C TYR A 28 -3.00 -10.44 9.29
N TRP A 29 -3.14 -10.72 10.58
CA TRP A 29 -2.21 -11.60 11.30
C TRP A 29 -2.20 -13.02 10.76
N LYS A 30 -3.37 -13.58 10.37
CA LYS A 30 -3.47 -14.90 9.76
C LYS A 30 -2.72 -14.98 8.43
N VAL A 31 -2.82 -13.94 7.60
CA VAL A 31 -2.07 -13.86 6.33
C VAL A 31 -0.58 -13.71 6.58
N ARG A 32 -0.20 -12.79 7.47
CA ARG A 32 1.20 -12.48 7.76
C ARG A 32 1.96 -13.66 8.36
N THR A 33 1.33 -14.45 9.19
CA THR A 33 1.93 -15.65 9.81
C THR A 33 1.88 -16.88 8.89
N GLY A 34 1.25 -16.77 7.74
CA GLY A 34 1.05 -17.91 6.84
C GLY A 34 -0.02 -18.91 7.31
N ALA A 35 -0.76 -18.58 8.38
CA ALA A 35 -1.82 -19.45 8.90
C ALA A 35 -3.01 -19.60 7.93
N GLN A 36 -3.25 -18.58 7.10
CA GLN A 36 -4.27 -18.61 6.05
C GLN A 36 -3.80 -17.89 4.79
N SER A 37 -4.35 -18.29 3.63
CA SER A 37 -4.22 -17.52 2.41
C SER A 37 -4.96 -16.18 2.51
N TYR A 38 -4.53 -15.20 1.73
CA TYR A 38 -5.20 -13.89 1.63
C TYR A 38 -6.71 -14.03 1.37
N THR A 39 -7.09 -14.86 0.38
CA THR A 39 -8.48 -15.09 0.01
C THR A 39 -9.29 -15.73 1.15
N ALA A 40 -8.72 -16.72 1.85
CA ALA A 40 -9.38 -17.37 2.97
C ALA A 40 -9.59 -16.41 4.14
N ALA A 41 -8.58 -15.60 4.48
CA ALA A 41 -8.67 -14.59 5.55
C ALA A 41 -9.72 -13.51 5.21
N MET A 42 -9.76 -13.06 3.94
CA MET A 42 -10.75 -12.10 3.46
C MET A 42 -12.18 -12.66 3.57
N LEU A 43 -12.43 -13.88 3.08
CA LEU A 43 -13.75 -14.52 3.15
C LEU A 43 -14.23 -14.72 4.59
N GLU A 44 -13.33 -15.11 5.49
CA GLU A 44 -13.64 -15.23 6.92
C GLU A 44 -13.99 -13.88 7.52
N GLY A 45 -13.21 -12.81 7.22
CA GLY A 45 -13.47 -11.45 7.67
C GLY A 45 -14.82 -10.93 7.18
N VAL A 46 -15.14 -11.11 5.90
CA VAL A 46 -16.45 -10.72 5.32
C VAL A 46 -17.59 -11.48 5.98
N LYS A 47 -17.43 -12.80 6.19
CA LYS A 47 -18.44 -13.62 6.87
C LYS A 47 -18.69 -13.20 8.31
N ALA A 48 -17.63 -12.86 9.05
CA ALA A 48 -17.74 -12.38 10.44
C ALA A 48 -18.43 -11.02 10.52
N LEU A 49 -18.18 -10.13 9.54
CA LEU A 49 -18.76 -8.79 9.46
C LEU A 49 -20.15 -8.76 8.81
N GLY A 50 -20.51 -9.74 7.99
CA GLY A 50 -21.75 -9.76 7.23
C GLY A 50 -23.01 -9.74 8.09
N GLN A 51 -22.87 -9.92 9.41
CA GLN A 51 -23.95 -9.76 10.38
C GLN A 51 -24.04 -8.35 10.96
N LEU A 52 -23.09 -7.45 10.70
CA LEU A 52 -22.99 -6.16 11.39
C LEU A 52 -23.49 -4.98 10.55
N GLN A 53 -23.01 -4.80 9.34
CA GLN A 53 -23.50 -3.79 8.38
C GLN A 53 -23.04 -4.06 6.94
N PRO A 54 -23.91 -3.97 5.93
CA PRO A 54 -23.51 -4.27 4.54
C PRO A 54 -22.74 -3.15 3.85
N ILE A 55 -22.69 -1.93 4.41
CA ILE A 55 -22.07 -0.76 3.80
C ILE A 55 -21.21 -0.02 4.83
N VAL A 56 -19.95 0.20 4.47
CA VAL A 56 -19.00 1.05 5.21
C VAL A 56 -19.11 2.48 4.69
N ARG A 57 -19.32 3.44 5.59
CA ARG A 57 -19.38 4.87 5.28
C ARG A 57 -18.14 5.57 5.80
N TYR A 58 -17.45 6.29 4.94
CA TYR A 58 -16.24 7.03 5.30
C TYR A 58 -16.56 8.50 5.65
N PRO A 59 -15.76 9.17 6.49
CA PRO A 59 -15.93 10.58 6.79
C PRO A 59 -15.93 11.49 5.56
N SER A 60 -15.26 11.07 4.46
CA SER A 60 -15.26 11.74 3.16
C SER A 60 -16.61 11.65 2.42
N GLY A 61 -17.59 10.92 2.94
CA GLY A 61 -18.86 10.62 2.27
C GLY A 61 -18.81 9.42 1.32
N HIS A 62 -17.63 8.88 1.05
CA HIS A 62 -17.47 7.66 0.25
C HIS A 62 -18.14 6.46 0.94
N LYS A 63 -18.64 5.53 0.13
CA LYS A 63 -19.30 4.30 0.61
C LYS A 63 -18.74 3.11 -0.12
N ASP A 64 -18.36 2.09 0.63
CA ASP A 64 -17.98 0.79 0.09
C ASP A 64 -18.91 -0.32 0.59
N THR A 65 -18.97 -1.40 -0.17
CA THR A 65 -19.43 -2.65 0.41
C THR A 65 -18.42 -3.11 1.47
N LEU A 66 -18.90 -3.84 2.45
CA LEU A 66 -18.06 -4.39 3.50
C LEU A 66 -16.89 -5.22 2.96
N GLU A 67 -17.18 -6.03 1.93
CA GLU A 67 -16.19 -6.85 1.24
C GLU A 67 -15.04 -6.00 0.67
N VAL A 68 -15.36 -4.92 -0.04
CA VAL A 68 -14.36 -3.99 -0.60
C VAL A 68 -13.53 -3.33 0.49
N ALA A 69 -14.18 -2.90 1.59
CA ALA A 69 -13.48 -2.27 2.71
C ALA A 69 -12.51 -3.23 3.40
N VAL A 70 -12.91 -4.48 3.67
CA VAL A 70 -12.06 -5.53 4.26
C VAL A 70 -10.90 -5.86 3.33
N LEU A 71 -11.18 -6.09 2.05
CA LEU A 71 -10.17 -6.39 1.03
C LEU A 71 -9.10 -5.30 0.96
N ARG A 72 -9.53 -4.04 0.95
CA ARG A 72 -8.63 -2.87 0.96
C ARG A 72 -7.75 -2.85 2.22
N SER A 73 -8.35 -3.01 3.39
CA SER A 73 -7.63 -2.96 4.68
C SER A 73 -6.57 -4.05 4.77
N ILE A 74 -6.90 -5.30 4.42
CA ILE A 74 -5.97 -6.42 4.46
C ILE A 74 -4.84 -6.21 3.43
N ARG A 75 -5.17 -5.82 2.19
CA ARG A 75 -4.16 -5.55 1.15
C ARG A 75 -3.17 -4.48 1.58
N THR A 76 -3.67 -3.38 2.11
CA THR A 76 -2.82 -2.26 2.55
C THR A 76 -1.94 -2.67 3.72
N GLY A 77 -2.48 -3.37 4.73
CA GLY A 77 -1.70 -3.86 5.86
C GLY A 77 -0.59 -4.83 5.45
N VAL A 78 -0.87 -5.76 4.53
CA VAL A 78 0.12 -6.69 3.98
C VAL A 78 1.21 -5.93 3.20
N ALA A 79 0.82 -4.97 2.35
CA ALA A 79 1.77 -4.16 1.58
C ALA A 79 2.70 -3.35 2.49
N GLN A 80 2.16 -2.68 3.51
CA GLN A 80 2.94 -1.93 4.50
C GLN A 80 3.88 -2.83 5.29
N SER A 81 3.40 -4.00 5.74
CA SER A 81 4.25 -4.97 6.44
C SER A 81 5.40 -5.47 5.58
N SER A 82 5.13 -5.79 4.31
CA SER A 82 6.17 -6.19 3.34
C SER A 82 7.18 -5.06 3.12
N GLY A 83 6.71 -3.83 2.95
CA GLY A 83 7.56 -2.66 2.81
C GLY A 83 8.46 -2.45 4.03
N ASN A 84 7.91 -2.53 5.25
CA ASN A 84 8.69 -2.40 6.48
C ASN A 84 9.75 -3.49 6.62
N MET A 85 9.44 -4.73 6.22
CA MET A 85 10.43 -5.81 6.19
C MET A 85 11.56 -5.50 5.18
N THR A 86 11.24 -4.98 4.01
CA THR A 86 12.23 -4.57 3.01
C THR A 86 13.13 -3.45 3.53
N ILE A 87 12.56 -2.42 4.17
CA ILE A 87 13.35 -1.34 4.79
C ILE A 87 14.25 -1.88 5.91
N GLN A 88 13.74 -2.78 6.74
CA GLN A 88 14.55 -3.38 7.80
C GLN A 88 15.70 -4.21 7.22
N GLN A 89 15.44 -5.02 6.20
CA GLN A 89 16.48 -5.75 5.48
C GLN A 89 17.55 -4.82 4.90
N CYS A 90 17.15 -3.72 4.27
CA CYS A 90 18.09 -2.71 3.76
C CYS A 90 18.97 -2.16 4.88
N LYS A 91 18.38 -1.81 6.04
CA LYS A 91 19.11 -1.31 7.21
C LYS A 91 20.12 -2.34 7.74
N ASP A 92 19.69 -3.59 7.89
CA ASP A 92 20.53 -4.67 8.43
C ASP A 92 21.72 -4.97 7.50
N MET A 93 21.55 -4.79 6.20
CA MET A 93 22.59 -4.99 5.19
C MET A 93 23.41 -3.73 4.86
N GLY A 94 23.08 -2.58 5.46
CA GLY A 94 23.71 -1.30 5.14
C GLY A 94 23.39 -0.79 3.73
N TRP A 95 22.26 -1.20 3.15
CA TRP A 95 21.78 -0.75 1.84
C TRP A 95 20.83 0.43 1.99
N ASN A 96 20.91 1.37 1.08
CA ASN A 96 20.18 2.63 1.21
C ASN A 96 19.25 2.94 0.03
N HIS A 97 19.08 2.03 -0.91
CA HIS A 97 18.25 2.27 -2.08
C HIS A 97 17.23 1.15 -2.29
N VAL A 98 16.09 1.54 -2.85
CA VAL A 98 15.02 0.62 -3.26
C VAL A 98 14.55 0.94 -4.66
N LEU A 99 14.14 -0.09 -5.40
CA LEU A 99 13.47 0.02 -6.68
C LEU A 99 11.98 -0.22 -6.49
N VAL A 100 11.16 0.77 -6.85
CA VAL A 100 9.70 0.65 -6.82
C VAL A 100 9.23 -0.08 -8.08
N SER A 101 8.31 -1.02 -7.92
CA SER A 101 7.69 -1.73 -9.04
C SER A 101 6.89 -0.80 -9.95
N GLN A 102 6.57 -1.27 -11.15
CA GLN A 102 5.68 -0.55 -12.07
C GLN A 102 4.59 -1.46 -12.63
N HIS A 103 3.46 -0.89 -12.98
CA HIS A 103 2.38 -1.57 -13.70
C HIS A 103 1.56 -0.58 -14.52
N LEU A 104 0.87 -1.08 -15.53
CA LEU A 104 -0.10 -0.31 -16.29
C LEU A 104 -1.38 -0.09 -15.45
N GLY A 105 -2.01 1.07 -15.57
CA GLY A 105 -3.18 1.45 -14.75
C GLY A 105 -2.80 1.93 -13.35
N ALA A 106 -1.56 2.39 -13.16
CA ALA A 106 -1.17 3.08 -11.92
C ALA A 106 -1.98 4.38 -11.76
N ARG A 107 -2.38 4.68 -10.52
CA ARG A 107 -3.15 5.88 -10.19
C ARG A 107 -2.50 7.13 -10.78
N VAL A 108 -3.34 8.01 -11.33
CA VAL A 108 -2.94 9.32 -11.83
C VAL A 108 -3.57 10.40 -10.96
N SER A 109 -2.81 11.42 -10.61
CA SER A 109 -3.29 12.61 -9.92
C SER A 109 -2.63 13.85 -10.51
N ASP A 110 -3.45 14.81 -10.93
CA ASP A 110 -2.96 16.08 -11.48
C ASP A 110 -2.74 17.14 -10.38
N THR A 111 -3.10 16.84 -9.11
CA THR A 111 -3.07 17.80 -8.00
C THR A 111 -2.21 17.38 -6.82
N ASP A 112 -1.97 16.10 -6.63
CA ASP A 112 -1.18 15.56 -5.54
C ASP A 112 -0.09 14.62 -6.10
N PRO A 113 1.18 15.03 -6.11
CA PRO A 113 2.28 14.24 -6.65
C PRO A 113 2.51 12.92 -5.89
N ILE A 114 2.17 12.85 -4.60
CA ILE A 114 2.27 11.60 -3.82
C ILE A 114 1.18 10.62 -4.23
N ALA A 115 -0.03 11.12 -4.51
CA ALA A 115 -1.13 10.30 -5.01
C ALA A 115 -0.98 9.95 -6.50
N ASP A 116 -0.05 10.58 -7.24
CA ASP A 116 0.26 10.27 -8.63
C ASP A 116 1.24 9.10 -8.73
N HIS A 117 0.74 7.89 -8.60
CA HIS A 117 1.56 6.68 -8.67
C HIS A 117 2.24 6.49 -10.03
N ALA A 118 1.63 6.98 -11.09
CA ALA A 118 2.22 6.95 -12.44
C ALA A 118 3.50 7.78 -12.52
N GLY A 119 3.58 8.87 -11.75
CA GLY A 119 4.73 9.77 -11.74
C GLY A 119 5.98 9.20 -11.06
N TRP A 120 5.81 8.37 -10.03
CA TRP A 120 6.94 7.86 -9.23
C TRP A 120 7.19 6.35 -9.37
N GLN A 121 6.33 5.56 -10.00
CA GLN A 121 6.56 4.13 -10.20
C GLN A 121 7.80 3.83 -11.06
N GLY A 122 8.38 2.65 -10.89
CA GLY A 122 9.46 2.16 -11.74
C GLY A 122 10.83 2.81 -11.51
N LYS A 123 10.96 3.70 -10.53
CA LYS A 123 12.18 4.45 -10.22
C LYS A 123 12.90 3.89 -9.00
N VAL A 124 14.17 4.23 -8.89
CA VAL A 124 15.01 3.96 -7.72
C VAL A 124 14.97 5.17 -6.79
N TYR A 125 14.85 4.90 -5.49
CA TYR A 125 14.79 5.91 -4.44
C TYR A 125 15.81 5.67 -3.36
N CYS A 126 16.30 6.76 -2.74
CA CYS A 126 17.14 6.74 -1.55
C CYS A 126 16.26 6.70 -0.29
N ILE A 127 16.57 5.81 0.65
CA ILE A 127 15.77 5.63 1.88
C ILE A 127 16.00 6.78 2.87
N ASP A 128 17.26 7.21 3.07
CA ASP A 128 17.61 8.24 4.05
C ASP A 128 17.78 9.65 3.46
N GLY A 129 17.59 9.81 2.15
CA GLY A 129 17.66 11.07 1.44
C GLY A 129 19.06 11.69 1.34
N LYS A 130 20.14 10.95 1.62
CA LYS A 130 21.51 11.50 1.61
C LYS A 130 22.25 11.35 0.29
N ASP A 131 21.73 10.53 -0.62
CA ASP A 131 22.29 10.36 -1.96
C ASP A 131 21.59 11.29 -2.95
N ALA A 132 22.28 12.36 -3.34
CA ALA A 132 21.74 13.37 -4.25
C ALA A 132 21.48 12.87 -5.70
N GLN A 133 21.88 11.64 -6.03
CA GLN A 133 21.60 11.05 -7.34
C GLN A 133 20.19 10.45 -7.43
N PHE A 134 19.55 10.20 -6.28
CA PHE A 134 18.24 9.57 -6.18
C PHE A 134 17.30 10.39 -5.30
N ASP A 135 16.05 10.52 -5.71
CA ASP A 135 15.03 11.18 -4.92
C ASP A 135 14.82 10.43 -3.58
N ASN A 136 14.43 11.17 -2.55
CA ASN A 136 14.08 10.58 -1.26
C ASN A 136 12.78 9.79 -1.37
N LEU A 137 12.76 8.57 -0.81
CA LEU A 137 11.59 7.69 -0.86
C LEU A 137 10.35 8.33 -0.21
N LEU A 138 10.50 8.93 0.98
CA LEU A 138 9.39 9.56 1.70
C LEU A 138 8.85 10.76 0.92
N ASP A 139 9.73 11.65 0.47
CA ASP A 139 9.34 12.89 -0.20
C ASP A 139 8.64 12.61 -1.54
N ALA A 140 9.12 11.63 -2.30
CA ALA A 140 8.60 11.32 -3.62
C ALA A 140 7.33 10.46 -3.59
N THR A 141 7.22 9.53 -2.64
CA THR A 141 6.17 8.49 -2.63
C THR A 141 5.27 8.53 -1.41
N GLY A 142 5.60 9.35 -0.41
CA GLY A 142 4.89 9.44 0.86
C GLY A 142 5.03 8.22 1.77
N TYR A 143 5.84 7.21 1.41
CA TYR A 143 6.02 6.02 2.22
C TYR A 143 6.92 6.31 3.44
N PRO A 144 6.57 5.88 4.64
CA PRO A 144 5.39 5.08 5.04
C PRO A 144 4.21 5.92 5.56
N GLU A 145 4.27 7.24 5.52
CA GLU A 145 3.41 8.14 6.32
C GLU A 145 2.12 8.53 5.60
N ASN A 146 2.17 8.66 4.27
CA ASN A 146 1.01 9.11 3.51
C ASN A 146 0.13 7.93 3.03
N PRO A 147 -1.14 7.86 3.44
CA PRO A 147 -2.04 6.77 3.06
C PRO A 147 -2.42 6.75 1.58
N LEU A 148 -2.16 7.83 0.83
CA LEU A 148 -2.40 7.89 -0.61
C LEU A 148 -1.16 7.52 -1.45
N GLY A 149 -0.01 7.35 -0.81
CA GLY A 149 1.26 7.04 -1.45
C GLY A 149 1.54 5.55 -1.59
N LEU A 150 2.84 5.23 -1.68
CA LEU A 150 3.35 3.86 -1.83
C LEU A 150 2.94 2.97 -0.65
N CYS A 151 2.46 1.77 -0.96
CA CYS A 151 1.87 0.83 0.00
C CYS A 151 0.64 1.37 0.76
N GLY A 152 0.06 2.47 0.32
CA GLY A 152 -1.15 3.07 0.87
C GLY A 152 -2.44 2.49 0.28
N TYR A 153 -3.53 3.26 0.37
CA TYR A 153 -4.86 2.83 -0.09
C TYR A 153 -4.89 2.57 -1.60
N ASN A 154 -5.35 1.36 -1.97
CA ASN A 154 -5.45 0.92 -3.37
C ASN A 154 -4.11 1.01 -4.13
N CYS A 155 -2.99 1.06 -3.43
CA CYS A 155 -1.68 0.94 -4.04
C CYS A 155 -1.41 -0.53 -4.38
N CYS A 156 -1.03 -0.78 -5.63
CA CYS A 156 -0.62 -2.12 -6.10
C CYS A 156 0.91 -2.23 -6.25
N HIS A 157 1.64 -1.19 -5.88
CA HIS A 157 3.09 -1.17 -5.96
C HIS A 157 3.72 -1.82 -4.74
N SER A 158 4.86 -2.45 -4.99
CA SER A 158 5.83 -2.92 -4.01
C SER A 158 7.20 -2.32 -4.31
N PHE A 159 8.18 -2.57 -3.46
CA PHE A 159 9.54 -2.18 -3.72
C PHE A 159 10.52 -3.24 -3.19
N THR A 160 11.69 -3.29 -3.78
CA THR A 160 12.74 -4.24 -3.47
C THR A 160 14.05 -3.52 -3.22
N PRO A 161 14.99 -4.09 -2.44
CA PRO A 161 16.33 -3.53 -2.30
C PRO A 161 17.00 -3.32 -3.65
N PHE A 162 17.72 -2.23 -3.79
CA PHE A 162 18.47 -1.91 -4.99
C PHE A 162 19.90 -1.48 -4.62
N LEU A 163 20.89 -2.07 -5.29
CA LEU A 163 22.30 -1.72 -5.07
C LEU A 163 22.82 -1.00 -6.33
N PRO A 164 23.08 0.32 -6.25
CA PRO A 164 23.68 1.06 -7.35
C PRO A 164 25.00 0.41 -7.82
N GLY A 165 25.18 0.29 -9.13
CA GLY A 165 26.34 -0.35 -9.73
C GLY A 165 26.31 -1.89 -9.77
N VAL A 166 25.37 -2.54 -9.07
CA VAL A 166 25.19 -4.01 -9.06
C VAL A 166 23.85 -4.39 -9.60
N SER A 167 22.76 -3.83 -9.02
CA SER A 167 21.39 -4.07 -9.48
C SER A 167 21.09 -3.34 -10.79
N GLN A 168 20.26 -3.94 -11.62
CA GLN A 168 19.78 -3.31 -12.85
C GLN A 168 18.29 -2.99 -12.76
N ASN A 169 17.92 -1.79 -13.17
CA ASN A 169 16.52 -1.43 -13.33
C ASN A 169 16.07 -1.81 -14.74
N HIS A 170 15.27 -2.87 -14.86
CA HIS A 170 14.70 -3.35 -16.12
C HIS A 170 13.35 -2.72 -16.47
N ASN A 171 12.85 -1.81 -15.64
CA ASN A 171 11.61 -1.12 -15.89
C ASN A 171 11.73 -0.26 -17.16
N LYS A 172 10.72 -0.34 -18.02
CA LYS A 172 10.64 0.48 -19.23
C LYS A 172 9.69 1.65 -18.99
N PRO A 173 9.92 2.80 -19.65
CA PRO A 173 8.96 3.89 -19.60
C PRO A 173 7.56 3.40 -19.97
N ILE A 174 6.57 3.71 -19.15
CA ILE A 174 5.16 3.41 -19.43
C ILE A 174 4.59 4.58 -20.23
N ASP A 175 3.85 4.27 -21.29
CA ASP A 175 3.08 5.26 -22.03
C ASP A 175 2.03 5.88 -21.09
N THR A 176 2.12 7.20 -20.89
CA THR A 176 1.29 7.95 -19.94
C THR A 176 -0.18 7.91 -20.32
N GLU A 177 -0.49 7.99 -21.64
CA GLU A 177 -1.88 7.90 -22.10
C GLU A 177 -2.45 6.50 -21.95
N ALA A 178 -1.66 5.48 -22.28
CA ALA A 178 -2.07 4.09 -22.07
C ALA A 178 -2.29 3.80 -20.57
N ASN A 179 -1.44 4.34 -19.70
CA ASN A 179 -1.60 4.23 -18.26
C ASN A 179 -2.89 4.92 -17.77
N ARG A 180 -3.15 6.16 -18.22
CA ARG A 180 -4.36 6.91 -17.84
C ARG A 180 -5.61 6.17 -18.28
N ARG A 181 -5.66 5.70 -19.52
CA ARG A 181 -6.79 4.90 -20.04
C ARG A 181 -7.02 3.62 -19.22
N ALA A 182 -5.94 2.93 -18.85
CA ALA A 182 -6.04 1.71 -18.04
C ALA A 182 -6.45 1.99 -16.59
N TYR A 183 -6.16 3.17 -16.05
CA TYR A 183 -6.57 3.59 -14.72
C TYR A 183 -8.05 3.98 -14.66
N GLU A 184 -8.61 4.55 -15.73
CA GLU A 184 -9.99 5.03 -15.83
C GLU A 184 -11.01 3.89 -16.11
N LEU A 185 -10.55 2.68 -16.46
CA LEU A 185 -11.41 1.50 -16.68
C LEU A 185 -11.75 0.77 -15.37
#